data_d6021894610e2f03afe3d2c3e0337b9f
#
_entry.id   d6021894610e2f03afe3d2c3e0337b9f
#
_cell.length_a   1.000
_cell.length_b   1.000
_cell.length_c   1.000
_cell.angle_alpha   90.00
_cell.angle_beta   90.00
_cell.angle_gamma   90.00
#
_symmetry.space_group_name_H-M   'P 1'
#
loop_
_entity.id
_entity.type
_entity.pdbx_description
1 polymer ?
#
loop_
_entity_poly.entity_id
_entity_poly.type
_entity_poly.pdbx_seq_one_letter_code
_entity_poly.pdbx_strand_id
1 'polypeptide(L)'
;MVKSTDTNSQPALGISEAEFLAVALAVRTWKPANGAPGNGEKLTLYANYKQAKDGDCGATARPGMFDPAGRAKWDAWAGLKGKTTQQARADYVAEVKRQKSVYGTA
;
A
#
# COMPACT_ATOMS: atom_id res chain seq x y z
N MET A 1 7.17 -2.88 -29.64
CA MET A 1 6.67 -3.19 -29.37
C MET A 1 6.46 -3.37 -28.63
N VAL A 2 6.57 -3.17 -28.74
CA VAL A 2 6.10 -3.46 -28.18
C VAL A 2 6.05 -3.51 -27.49
N LYS A 3 6.37 -3.25 -27.50
CA LYS A 3 6.10 -3.44 -26.83
C LYS A 3 5.78 -3.52 -26.12
N SER A 4 5.80 -3.33 -26.29
CA SER A 4 5.29 -3.56 -25.68
C SER A 4 5.06 -3.61 -25.02
N THR A 5 5.15 -3.42 -25.15
CA THR A 5 4.71 -3.63 -24.63
C THR A 5 4.45 -3.59 -23.92
N ASP A 6 4.49 -3.29 -24.03
CA ASP A 6 4.03 -3.40 -23.51
C ASP A 6 3.85 -3.44 -22.73
N THR A 7 3.99 -3.25 -22.74
CA THR A 7 3.62 -3.46 -22.10
C THR A 7 3.36 -3.22 -21.50
N ASN A 8 3.39 -2.93 -21.50
CA ASN A 8 2.84 -2.96 -21.14
C ASN A 8 2.42 -3.00 -20.71
N SER A 9 2.52 -2.70 -20.94
CA SER A 9 1.77 -2.99 -20.73
C SER A 9 1.41 -3.20 -19.96
N GLN A 10 1.26 -2.80 -19.59
CA GLN A 10 0.69 -3.08 -19.04
C GLN A 10 -0.13 -2.67 -18.32
N PRO A 11 -0.08 -2.46 -18.67
CA PRO A 11 -1.33 -2.07 -18.07
C PRO A 11 -1.22 -1.51 -16.67
N ALA A 12 -2.35 -0.94 -16.16
CA ALA A 12 -2.39 -0.35 -14.85
C ALA A 12 -1.91 -1.30 -13.75
N LEU A 13 -2.01 -2.60 -14.02
CA LEU A 13 -1.62 -3.62 -13.05
C LEU A 13 -0.18 -4.09 -13.24
N GLY A 14 0.61 -3.28 -13.94
CA GLY A 14 1.97 -3.67 -14.32
C GLY A 14 3.02 -3.49 -13.24
N ILE A 15 2.64 -3.17 -11.99
CA ILE A 15 3.61 -3.03 -10.90
C ILE A 15 4.08 -4.42 -10.47
N SER A 16 5.38 -4.69 -10.65
CA SER A 16 5.96 -5.97 -10.23
C SER A 16 6.11 -6.02 -8.72
N GLU A 17 6.26 -7.22 -8.20
CA GLU A 17 6.54 -7.40 -6.77
C GLU A 17 7.83 -6.68 -6.37
N ALA A 18 8.86 -6.78 -7.21
CA ALA A 18 10.14 -6.13 -6.91
C ALA A 18 10.00 -4.61 -6.84
N GLU A 19 9.25 -4.03 -7.76
CA GLU A 19 9.00 -2.58 -7.77
C GLU A 19 8.22 -2.15 -6.54
N PHE A 20 7.17 -2.91 -6.19
CA PHE A 20 6.38 -2.66 -5.01
C PHE A 20 7.23 -2.70 -3.74
N LEU A 21 8.08 -3.72 -3.60
CA LEU A 21 8.93 -3.86 -2.42
C LEU A 21 9.96 -2.74 -2.34
N ALA A 22 10.50 -2.29 -3.49
CA ALA A 22 11.42 -1.17 -3.52
C ALA A 22 10.76 0.11 -3.03
N VAL A 23 9.52 0.37 -3.47
CA VAL A 23 8.76 1.54 -3.01
C VAL A 23 8.48 1.46 -1.51
N ALA A 24 8.07 0.29 -1.04
CA ALA A 24 7.79 0.09 0.38
C ALA A 24 9.03 0.33 1.24
N LEU A 25 10.20 -0.11 0.77
CA LEU A 25 11.45 0.12 1.48
C LEU A 25 11.80 1.59 1.52
N ALA A 26 11.64 2.30 0.39
CA ALA A 26 11.97 3.73 0.31
C ALA A 26 11.07 4.59 1.21
N VAL A 27 9.80 4.20 1.38
CA VAL A 27 8.87 4.92 2.24
C VAL A 27 9.35 4.95 3.70
N ARG A 28 10.05 3.91 4.12
CA ARG A 28 10.52 3.81 5.52
C ARG A 28 11.50 4.93 5.89
N THR A 29 12.19 5.49 4.90
CA THR A 29 13.15 6.57 5.14
C THR A 29 12.67 7.91 4.59
N TRP A 30 11.49 7.94 3.98
CA TRP A 30 10.93 9.18 3.45
C TRP A 30 10.61 10.14 4.58
N LYS A 31 11.00 11.40 4.41
CA LYS A 31 10.71 12.46 5.38
C LYS A 31 9.88 13.54 4.70
N PRO A 32 8.61 13.69 5.09
CA PRO A 32 7.76 14.74 4.52
C PRO A 32 8.33 16.13 4.85
N ALA A 33 8.24 17.04 3.89
CA ALA A 33 8.70 18.42 4.07
C ALA A 33 7.63 19.31 4.68
N ASN A 34 6.34 19.03 4.39
CA ASN A 34 5.23 19.92 4.73
C ASN A 34 4.16 19.16 5.49
N GLY A 35 4.35 18.98 6.79
CA GLY A 35 3.43 18.20 7.60
C GLY A 35 3.76 16.74 7.55
N ALA A 36 2.77 15.90 7.80
CA ALA A 36 2.94 14.45 7.78
C ALA A 36 1.61 13.77 7.47
N PRO A 37 1.65 12.56 6.87
CA PRO A 37 0.43 11.81 6.66
C PRO A 37 -0.31 11.55 7.96
N GLY A 38 -1.63 11.67 7.91
CA GLY A 38 -2.48 11.37 9.06
C GLY A 38 -2.65 9.87 9.23
N ASN A 39 -3.35 9.50 10.34
CA ASN A 39 -3.56 8.08 10.65
C ASN A 39 -4.31 7.35 9.55
N GLY A 40 -5.32 7.98 8.95
CA GLY A 40 -6.07 7.37 7.85
C GLY A 40 -5.19 7.07 6.65
N GLU A 41 -4.28 8.00 6.34
CA GLU A 41 -3.36 7.82 5.21
C GLU A 41 -2.35 6.72 5.48
N LYS A 42 -1.86 6.63 6.73
CA LYS A 42 -0.94 5.55 7.12
C LYS A 42 -1.64 4.20 7.07
N LEU A 43 -2.91 4.15 7.49
CA LEU A 43 -3.69 2.91 7.45
C LEU A 43 -3.97 2.47 6.02
N THR A 44 -4.18 3.41 5.10
CA THR A 44 -4.37 3.08 3.69
C THR A 44 -3.12 2.41 3.13
N LEU A 45 -1.94 2.93 3.46
CA LEU A 45 -0.69 2.31 3.03
C LEU A 45 -0.52 0.93 3.65
N TYR A 46 -0.77 0.82 4.96
CA TYR A 46 -0.63 -0.46 5.64
C TYR A 46 -1.54 -1.52 5.03
N ALA A 47 -2.81 -1.18 4.83
CA ALA A 47 -3.80 -2.12 4.31
C ALA A 47 -3.42 -2.64 2.93
N ASN A 48 -3.02 -1.73 2.02
CA ASN A 48 -2.62 -2.14 0.67
C ASN A 48 -1.32 -2.94 0.70
N TYR A 49 -0.40 -2.60 1.59
CA TYR A 49 0.84 -3.36 1.76
C TYR A 49 0.53 -4.81 2.17
N LYS A 50 -0.32 -4.99 3.17
CA LYS A 50 -0.69 -6.33 3.64
C LYS A 50 -1.45 -7.11 2.57
N GLN A 51 -2.39 -6.44 1.90
CA GLN A 51 -3.15 -7.09 0.84
C GLN A 51 -2.24 -7.50 -0.32
N ALA A 52 -1.25 -6.68 -0.65
CA ALA A 52 -0.30 -6.98 -1.72
C ALA A 52 0.61 -8.15 -1.35
N LYS A 53 1.00 -8.26 -0.08
CA LYS A 53 1.91 -9.31 0.36
C LYS A 53 1.21 -10.60 0.72
N ASP A 54 0.12 -10.52 1.47
CA ASP A 54 -0.50 -11.68 2.09
C ASP A 54 -1.87 -12.04 1.53
N GLY A 55 -2.46 -11.17 0.71
CA GLY A 55 -3.83 -11.36 0.24
C GLY A 55 -4.82 -11.04 1.35
N ASP A 56 -5.98 -11.69 1.32
CA ASP A 56 -7.05 -11.44 2.30
C ASP A 56 -6.62 -11.79 3.72
N CYS A 57 -7.09 -11.01 4.69
CA CYS A 57 -6.75 -11.24 6.09
C CYS A 57 -7.38 -12.49 6.69
N GLY A 58 -8.41 -12.99 6.08
CA GLY A 58 -9.09 -14.27 6.29
C GLY A 58 -8.99 -14.90 7.68
N ALA A 59 -8.01 -15.77 7.84
CA ALA A 59 -7.86 -16.59 9.03
C ALA A 59 -7.20 -15.88 10.21
N THR A 60 -6.68 -14.66 10.02
CA THR A 60 -6.04 -13.93 11.11
C THR A 60 -7.09 -13.42 12.09
N ALA A 61 -6.80 -13.56 13.38
CA ALA A 61 -7.71 -13.07 14.41
C ALA A 61 -7.60 -11.55 14.57
N ARG A 62 -8.74 -10.89 14.73
CA ARG A 62 -8.75 -9.47 15.02
C ARG A 62 -8.11 -9.23 16.39
N PRO A 63 -7.17 -8.26 16.52
CA PRO A 63 -6.57 -7.96 17.83
C PRO A 63 -7.60 -7.56 18.87
N GLY A 64 -7.26 -7.77 20.15
CA GLY A 64 -8.16 -7.51 21.24
C GLY A 64 -8.39 -6.03 21.52
N MET A 65 -9.34 -5.76 22.43
CA MET A 65 -9.77 -4.40 22.72
C MET A 65 -8.68 -3.53 23.35
N PHE A 66 -7.65 -4.15 23.93
CA PHE A 66 -6.54 -3.40 24.52
C PHE A 66 -5.43 -3.06 23.52
N ASP A 67 -5.65 -3.36 22.25
CA ASP A 67 -4.69 -3.03 21.17
C ASP A 67 -5.40 -2.21 20.08
N PRO A 68 -5.77 -0.95 20.38
CA PRO A 68 -6.54 -0.17 19.41
C PRO A 68 -5.78 0.08 18.11
N ALA A 69 -4.45 0.26 18.14
CA ALA A 69 -3.68 0.47 16.95
C ALA A 69 -3.67 -0.80 16.07
N GLY A 70 -3.50 -1.96 16.69
CA GLY A 70 -3.55 -3.23 15.98
C GLY A 70 -4.91 -3.49 15.36
N ARG A 71 -5.98 -3.15 16.10
CA ARG A 71 -7.36 -3.31 15.59
C ARG A 71 -7.60 -2.42 14.37
N ALA A 72 -7.15 -1.17 14.45
CA ALA A 72 -7.32 -0.24 13.33
C ALA A 72 -6.61 -0.75 12.08
N LYS A 73 -5.39 -1.27 12.25
CA LYS A 73 -4.62 -1.84 11.15
C LYS A 73 -5.33 -3.08 10.57
N TRP A 74 -5.77 -3.96 11.43
CA TRP A 74 -6.47 -5.18 11.01
C TRP A 74 -7.76 -4.83 10.26
N ASP A 75 -8.54 -3.87 10.80
CA ASP A 75 -9.79 -3.45 10.17
C ASP A 75 -9.55 -2.85 8.79
N ALA A 76 -8.50 -2.05 8.65
CA ALA A 76 -8.16 -1.44 7.36
C ALA A 76 -7.80 -2.53 6.33
N TRP A 77 -7.03 -3.52 6.75
CA TRP A 77 -6.68 -4.65 5.88
C TRP A 77 -7.92 -5.48 5.54
N ALA A 78 -8.73 -5.81 6.54
CA ALA A 78 -9.95 -6.59 6.32
C ALA A 78 -10.90 -5.91 5.34
N GLY A 79 -10.91 -4.57 5.34
CA GLY A 79 -11.74 -3.79 4.42
C GLY A 79 -11.33 -3.94 2.96
N LEU A 80 -10.15 -4.49 2.67
CA LEU A 80 -9.68 -4.71 1.31
C LEU A 80 -9.91 -6.14 0.82
N LYS A 81 -10.65 -6.95 1.58
CA LYS A 81 -10.93 -8.34 1.20
C LYS A 81 -11.46 -8.40 -0.22
N GLY A 82 -10.89 -9.28 -1.01
CA GLY A 82 -11.26 -9.44 -2.41
C GLY A 82 -10.39 -8.68 -3.40
N LYS A 83 -9.65 -7.68 -2.93
CA LYS A 83 -8.72 -6.96 -3.81
C LYS A 83 -7.57 -7.90 -4.16
N THR A 84 -7.21 -7.97 -5.44
CA THR A 84 -6.09 -8.82 -5.86
C THR A 84 -4.76 -8.25 -5.37
N THR A 85 -3.76 -9.12 -5.23
CA THR A 85 -2.43 -8.68 -4.83
C THR A 85 -1.85 -7.70 -5.85
N GLN A 86 -2.12 -7.90 -7.13
CA GLN A 86 -1.66 -7.00 -8.19
C GLN A 86 -2.31 -5.62 -8.07
N GLN A 87 -3.62 -5.58 -7.84
CA GLN A 87 -4.30 -4.29 -7.66
C GLN A 87 -3.80 -3.59 -6.40
N ALA A 88 -3.56 -4.34 -5.33
CA ALA A 88 -3.05 -3.76 -4.09
C ALA A 88 -1.65 -3.18 -4.27
N ARG A 89 -0.78 -3.83 -5.06
CA ARG A 89 0.53 -3.27 -5.40
C ARG A 89 0.40 -1.93 -6.10
N ALA A 90 -0.46 -1.88 -7.11
CA ALA A 90 -0.68 -0.65 -7.88
C ALA A 90 -1.24 0.45 -6.99
N ASP A 91 -2.20 0.11 -6.14
CA ASP A 91 -2.83 1.09 -5.25
C ASP A 91 -1.84 1.59 -4.20
N TYR A 92 -0.98 0.70 -3.68
CA TYR A 92 0.05 1.09 -2.73
C TYR A 92 1.00 2.12 -3.35
N VAL A 93 1.53 1.81 -4.52
CA VAL A 93 2.48 2.69 -5.21
C VAL A 93 1.82 4.03 -5.55
N ALA A 94 0.57 4.00 -6.03
CA ALA A 94 -0.16 5.22 -6.35
C ALA A 94 -0.37 6.08 -5.10
N GLU A 95 -0.72 5.47 -3.97
CA GLU A 95 -0.94 6.20 -2.73
C GLU A 95 0.37 6.80 -2.20
N VAL A 96 1.48 6.09 -2.30
CA VAL A 96 2.79 6.64 -1.93
C VAL A 96 3.10 7.89 -2.75
N LYS A 97 2.88 7.81 -4.06
CA LYS A 97 3.11 8.95 -4.95
C LYS A 97 2.23 10.13 -4.58
N ARG A 98 0.95 9.85 -4.27
CA ARG A 98 0.01 10.90 -3.88
C ARG A 98 0.48 11.58 -2.60
N GLN A 99 0.86 10.81 -1.59
CA GLN A 99 1.31 11.37 -0.31
C GLN A 99 2.58 12.19 -0.48
N LYS A 100 3.52 11.70 -1.29
CA LYS A 100 4.75 12.46 -1.56
C LYS A 100 4.46 13.76 -2.29
N SER A 101 3.47 13.76 -3.18
CA SER A 101 3.06 14.96 -3.89
C SER A 101 2.45 15.98 -2.93
N VAL A 102 1.64 15.52 -1.97
CA VAL A 102 0.96 16.42 -1.01
C VAL A 102 1.95 16.97 0.02
N TYR A 103 2.81 16.11 0.56
CA TYR A 103 3.66 16.47 1.70
C TYR A 103 5.09 16.82 1.31
N GLY A 104 5.48 16.53 0.09
CA GLY A 104 6.85 16.80 -0.37
C GLY A 104 7.87 15.90 0.30
N THR A 105 9.12 16.15 0.01
CA THR A 105 10.24 15.40 0.60
C THR A 105 11.25 16.40 1.14
N ALA A 106 11.58 16.24 2.40
CA ALA A 106 12.57 17.09 3.05
C ALA A 106 13.98 16.78 2.58
#